data_e71c4ff13ca7732007af02f2692a8d6f
#
_entry.id   e71c4ff13ca7732007af02f2692a8d6f
#
_cell.length_a   1.000
_cell.length_b   1.000
_cell.length_c   1.000
_cell.angle_alpha   90.00
_cell.angle_beta   90.00
_cell.angle_gamma   90.00
#
_symmetry.space_group_name_H-M   'P 1'
#
loop_
_entity.id
_entity.type
_entity.pdbx_description
1 polymer ?
#
loop_
_entity_poly.entity_id
_entity_poly.type
_entity_poly.pdbx_seq_one_letter_code
_entity_poly.pdbx_strand_id
1 'polypeptide(L)'
;MDDVNKNKDTLLSLPNIKSFLDPEGRRAIVRQYWHALLFFGYLLLVIEFALLEKYIVPRYWVSCALDQAIPFWPVFVVPYVFWFPMIAMVLVLLCFSDRGDFIRTIMLVYLGMSAAMIIYLIFPHGQSLRPIVTGNDFYSRVVRFSIYANDTNTNCCPSIHVLNQMAIHIGLCKSRLFKNRRGWKTLSLVLTVLVCASTVFIKKHSIIDVAAALLLEFPLYLFVFKLDWSRLIPQGLKSGVGECAGKLN
;
A
#
# COMPACT_ATOMS: atom_id res chain seq x y z
N MET A 1 -27.64 -23.87 4.99
CA MET A 1 -27.38 -23.77 3.53
C MET A 1 -27.65 -22.39 2.98
N ASP A 2 -28.34 -21.51 3.72
CA ASP A 2 -28.75 -20.18 3.23
C ASP A 2 -27.70 -19.05 3.33
N ASP A 3 -26.65 -19.24 4.13
CA ASP A 3 -25.60 -18.23 4.30
C ASP A 3 -24.55 -18.20 3.16
N VAL A 4 -24.48 -19.26 2.34
CA VAL A 4 -23.55 -19.32 1.20
C VAL A 4 -24.09 -18.52 0.00
N ASN A 5 -25.39 -18.34 -0.08
CA ASN A 5 -26.04 -17.66 -1.23
C ASN A 5 -26.07 -16.13 -1.05
N LYS A 6 -26.12 -15.62 0.19
CA LYS A 6 -26.08 -14.17 0.46
C LYS A 6 -24.71 -13.52 0.15
N ASN A 7 -23.64 -14.31 0.03
CA ASN A 7 -22.29 -13.79 -0.23
C ASN A 7 -21.97 -13.63 -1.74
N LYS A 8 -22.83 -14.15 -2.63
CA LYS A 8 -22.64 -14.01 -4.10
C LYS A 8 -23.03 -12.63 -4.63
N ASP A 9 -23.97 -11.95 -3.95
CA ASP A 9 -24.53 -10.68 -4.43
C ASP A 9 -23.66 -9.44 -4.09
N THR A 10 -22.57 -9.61 -3.36
CA THR A 10 -21.66 -8.53 -2.93
C THR A 10 -20.39 -8.41 -3.77
N LEU A 11 -20.07 -9.40 -4.60
CA LEU A 11 -18.92 -9.32 -5.50
C LEU A 11 -19.32 -8.58 -6.77
N LEU A 12 -18.53 -7.59 -7.17
CA LEU A 12 -18.73 -6.91 -8.44
C LEU A 12 -18.63 -7.95 -9.58
N SER A 13 -19.69 -8.05 -10.38
CA SER A 13 -19.67 -8.93 -11.56
C SER A 13 -18.68 -8.39 -12.58
N LEU A 14 -17.80 -9.27 -13.10
CA LEU A 14 -16.93 -8.89 -14.19
C LEU A 14 -17.74 -8.44 -15.41
N PRO A 15 -17.31 -7.35 -16.08
CA PRO A 15 -18.03 -6.86 -17.25
C PRO A 15 -18.02 -7.89 -18.38
N ASN A 16 -19.17 -8.09 -19.01
CA ASN A 16 -19.24 -8.92 -20.21
C ASN A 16 -18.53 -8.19 -21.36
N ILE A 17 -17.69 -8.88 -22.12
CA ILE A 17 -16.97 -8.33 -23.28
C ILE A 17 -17.94 -7.66 -24.27
N LYS A 18 -19.14 -8.19 -24.47
CA LYS A 18 -20.16 -7.60 -25.34
C LYS A 18 -20.63 -6.21 -24.85
N SER A 19 -20.57 -5.95 -23.53
CA SER A 19 -20.94 -4.65 -22.97
C SER A 19 -19.99 -3.52 -23.37
N PHE A 20 -18.76 -3.82 -23.81
CA PHE A 20 -17.84 -2.81 -24.34
C PHE A 20 -18.22 -2.31 -25.73
N LEU A 21 -18.99 -3.08 -26.49
CA LEU A 21 -19.39 -2.75 -27.86
C LEU A 21 -20.64 -1.85 -27.89
N ASP A 22 -21.46 -1.87 -26.84
CA ASP A 22 -22.68 -1.10 -26.73
C ASP A 22 -22.46 0.20 -25.92
N PRO A 23 -22.98 1.38 -26.37
CA PRO A 23 -22.87 2.65 -25.65
C PRO A 23 -23.48 2.61 -24.23
N GLU A 24 -24.60 1.93 -24.04
CA GLU A 24 -25.25 1.78 -22.73
C GLU A 24 -24.42 0.86 -21.82
N GLY A 25 -23.91 -0.24 -22.36
CA GLY A 25 -23.00 -1.13 -21.65
C GLY A 25 -21.73 -0.43 -21.19
N ARG A 26 -21.12 0.42 -22.02
CA ARG A 26 -19.95 1.24 -21.64
C ARG A 26 -20.28 2.20 -20.49
N ARG A 27 -21.44 2.89 -20.53
CA ARG A 27 -21.88 3.77 -19.43
C ARG A 27 -22.08 2.98 -18.14
N ALA A 28 -22.68 1.80 -18.22
CA ALA A 28 -22.85 0.91 -17.06
C ALA A 28 -21.50 0.48 -16.45
N ILE A 29 -20.52 0.11 -17.29
CA ILE A 29 -19.16 -0.27 -16.85
C ILE A 29 -18.49 0.93 -16.17
N VAL A 30 -18.51 2.10 -16.76
CA VAL A 30 -17.94 3.32 -16.16
C VAL A 30 -18.59 3.62 -14.81
N ARG A 31 -19.93 3.54 -14.73
CA ARG A 31 -20.67 3.75 -13.47
C ARG A 31 -20.32 2.70 -12.41
N GLN A 32 -20.05 1.46 -12.82
CA GLN A 32 -19.70 0.36 -11.92
C GLN A 32 -18.26 0.48 -11.40
N TYR A 33 -17.31 0.86 -12.28
CA TYR A 33 -15.88 0.81 -12.01
C TYR A 33 -15.19 2.18 -11.97
N TRP A 34 -15.92 3.30 -11.84
CA TRP A 34 -15.34 4.63 -11.75
C TRP A 34 -14.25 4.77 -10.66
N HIS A 35 -14.37 3.98 -9.58
CA HIS A 35 -13.40 3.96 -8.49
C HIS A 35 -12.04 3.43 -8.94
N ALA A 36 -11.93 2.70 -10.05
CA ALA A 36 -10.65 2.31 -10.63
C ALA A 36 -9.81 3.53 -11.07
N LEU A 37 -10.43 4.71 -11.30
CA LEU A 37 -9.69 5.95 -11.55
C LEU A 37 -8.77 6.34 -10.40
N LEU A 38 -9.00 5.84 -9.19
CA LEU A 38 -8.10 6.06 -8.06
C LEU A 38 -6.70 5.45 -8.30
N PHE A 39 -6.52 4.48 -9.21
CA PHE A 39 -5.18 4.04 -9.59
C PHE A 39 -4.33 5.16 -10.19
N PHE A 40 -4.93 6.13 -10.88
CA PHE A 40 -4.20 7.30 -11.39
C PHE A 40 -3.65 8.17 -10.24
N GLY A 41 -4.41 8.33 -9.16
CA GLY A 41 -3.92 9.03 -7.97
C GLY A 41 -2.72 8.32 -7.32
N TYR A 42 -2.72 6.98 -7.29
CA TYR A 42 -1.56 6.22 -6.84
C TYR A 42 -0.33 6.48 -7.72
N LEU A 43 -0.52 6.48 -9.04
CA LEU A 43 0.57 6.79 -9.97
C LEU A 43 1.13 8.21 -9.76
N LEU A 44 0.27 9.19 -9.49
CA LEU A 44 0.71 10.56 -9.19
C LEU A 44 1.58 10.60 -7.92
N LEU A 45 1.19 9.88 -6.86
CA LEU A 45 2.00 9.78 -5.63
C LEU A 45 3.36 9.10 -5.88
N VAL A 46 3.42 8.10 -6.76
CA VAL A 46 4.69 7.46 -7.14
C VAL A 46 5.58 8.44 -7.91
N ILE A 47 5.01 9.24 -8.80
CA ILE A 47 5.75 10.28 -9.54
C ILE A 47 6.26 11.36 -8.57
N GLU A 48 5.39 11.83 -7.65
CA GLU A 48 5.76 12.79 -6.62
C GLU A 48 6.92 12.28 -5.76
N PHE A 49 6.85 11.03 -5.30
CA PHE A 49 7.95 10.40 -4.56
C PHE A 49 9.26 10.41 -5.35
N ALA A 50 9.22 10.01 -6.63
CA ALA A 50 10.40 10.00 -7.48
C ALA A 50 11.00 11.40 -7.68
N LEU A 51 10.16 12.44 -7.77
CA LEU A 51 10.61 13.82 -7.84
C LEU A 51 11.26 14.27 -6.52
N LEU A 52 10.65 13.95 -5.37
CA LEU A 52 11.23 14.25 -4.06
C LEU A 52 12.59 13.56 -3.89
N GLU A 53 12.71 12.31 -4.28
CA GLU A 53 13.95 11.55 -4.21
C GLU A 53 15.05 12.16 -5.07
N LYS A 54 14.69 12.73 -6.23
CA LYS A 54 15.64 13.36 -7.15
C LYS A 54 16.09 14.75 -6.71
N TYR A 55 15.19 15.54 -6.11
CA TYR A 55 15.46 16.96 -5.86
C TYR A 55 15.73 17.32 -4.40
N ILE A 56 15.33 16.48 -3.44
CA ILE A 56 15.58 16.75 -2.03
C ILE A 56 17.00 16.30 -1.65
N VAL A 57 17.78 17.26 -1.17
CA VAL A 57 19.11 17.00 -0.60
C VAL A 57 18.96 16.73 0.90
N PRO A 58 19.43 15.59 1.43
CA PRO A 58 19.31 15.28 2.84
C PRO A 58 20.15 16.23 3.68
N ARG A 59 19.56 16.69 4.80
CA ARG A 59 20.23 17.51 5.82
C ARG A 59 20.50 16.74 7.11
N TYR A 60 19.75 15.67 7.33
CA TYR A 60 19.81 14.84 8.53
C TYR A 60 20.08 13.40 8.16
N TRP A 61 20.72 12.66 9.06
CA TRP A 61 21.01 11.24 8.88
C TRP A 61 20.29 10.44 9.96
N VAL A 62 19.45 9.48 9.54
CA VAL A 62 18.63 8.66 10.42
C VAL A 62 19.24 7.27 10.52
N SER A 63 19.67 6.89 11.72
CA SER A 63 20.16 5.54 12.05
C SER A 63 20.19 5.34 13.57
N CYS A 64 20.27 4.10 14.01
CA CYS A 64 20.47 3.76 15.41
C CYS A 64 21.46 2.61 15.58
N ALA A 65 21.89 2.36 16.82
CA ALA A 65 22.86 1.30 17.13
C ALA A 65 22.37 -0.11 16.70
N LEU A 66 21.06 -0.36 16.76
CA LEU A 66 20.47 -1.64 16.34
C LEU A 66 20.65 -1.90 14.84
N ASP A 67 20.71 -0.86 14.02
CA ASP A 67 20.91 -1.03 12.58
C ASP A 67 22.27 -1.67 12.25
N GLN A 68 23.27 -1.42 13.08
CA GLN A 68 24.61 -1.99 12.92
C GLN A 68 24.66 -3.46 13.35
N ALA A 69 23.85 -3.84 14.34
CA ALA A 69 23.76 -5.23 14.82
C ALA A 69 23.05 -6.15 13.82
N ILE A 70 22.23 -5.60 12.93
CA ILE A 70 21.52 -6.39 11.91
C ILE A 70 22.48 -6.69 10.75
N PRO A 71 22.68 -7.97 10.36
CA PRO A 71 23.53 -8.30 9.22
C PRO A 71 22.89 -7.88 7.89
N PHE A 72 23.73 -7.61 6.89
CA PHE A 72 23.28 -7.48 5.51
C PHE A 72 23.06 -8.86 4.90
N TRP A 73 21.81 -9.17 4.50
CA TRP A 73 21.44 -10.44 3.89
C TRP A 73 20.78 -10.22 2.51
N PRO A 74 21.55 -10.37 1.42
CA PRO A 74 21.07 -10.10 0.07
C PRO A 74 19.84 -10.92 -0.35
N VAL A 75 19.68 -12.14 0.19
CA VAL A 75 18.53 -13.02 -0.12
C VAL A 75 17.17 -12.37 0.20
N PHE A 76 17.14 -11.42 1.15
CA PHE A 76 15.94 -10.66 1.46
C PHE A 76 15.51 -9.69 0.35
N VAL A 77 16.28 -9.56 -0.71
CA VAL A 77 15.82 -8.87 -1.93
C VAL A 77 14.58 -9.55 -2.54
N VAL A 78 14.40 -10.86 -2.32
CA VAL A 78 13.25 -11.61 -2.86
C VAL A 78 11.93 -11.07 -2.29
N PRO A 79 11.66 -11.09 -0.97
CA PRO A 79 10.44 -10.50 -0.44
C PRO A 79 10.35 -8.98 -0.69
N TYR A 80 11.46 -8.26 -0.78
CA TYR A 80 11.49 -6.85 -1.12
C TYR A 80 10.94 -6.59 -2.54
N VAL A 81 11.42 -7.32 -3.54
CA VAL A 81 10.93 -7.18 -4.93
C VAL A 81 9.49 -7.70 -5.07
N PHE A 82 9.14 -8.75 -4.33
CA PHE A 82 7.78 -9.29 -4.33
C PHE A 82 6.73 -8.31 -3.80
N TRP A 83 7.11 -7.31 -3.03
CA TRP A 83 6.24 -6.25 -2.55
C TRP A 83 5.50 -5.52 -3.69
N PHE A 84 6.17 -5.20 -4.82
CA PHE A 84 5.57 -4.50 -5.96
C PHE A 84 4.37 -5.23 -6.56
N PRO A 85 4.51 -6.49 -7.04
CA PRO A 85 3.37 -7.23 -7.57
C PRO A 85 2.30 -7.54 -6.50
N MET A 86 2.68 -7.66 -5.24
CA MET A 86 1.72 -7.91 -4.17
C MET A 86 0.77 -6.73 -3.92
N ILE A 87 1.28 -5.50 -3.88
CA ILE A 87 0.43 -4.31 -3.78
C ILE A 87 -0.55 -4.25 -4.96
N ALA A 88 -0.02 -4.37 -6.18
CA ALA A 88 -0.83 -4.32 -7.39
C ALA A 88 -1.92 -5.40 -7.37
N MET A 89 -1.56 -6.64 -7.03
CA MET A 89 -2.48 -7.77 -6.97
C MET A 89 -3.60 -7.54 -5.93
N VAL A 90 -3.26 -7.11 -4.72
CA VAL A 90 -4.28 -6.89 -3.67
C VAL A 90 -5.21 -5.74 -4.03
N LEU A 91 -4.67 -4.62 -4.52
CA LEU A 91 -5.50 -3.48 -4.93
C LEU A 91 -6.41 -3.82 -6.11
N VAL A 92 -5.90 -4.52 -7.12
CA VAL A 92 -6.71 -4.99 -8.27
C VAL A 92 -7.79 -5.96 -7.80
N LEU A 93 -7.43 -6.93 -6.95
CA LEU A 93 -8.39 -7.89 -6.41
C LEU A 93 -9.53 -7.19 -5.66
N LEU A 94 -9.22 -6.24 -4.78
CA LEU A 94 -10.21 -5.47 -4.04
C LEU A 94 -11.05 -4.57 -4.97
N CYS A 95 -10.43 -3.94 -5.97
CA CYS A 95 -11.11 -3.08 -6.95
C CYS A 95 -12.24 -3.83 -7.68
N PHE A 96 -12.01 -5.09 -8.04
CA PHE A 96 -13.01 -5.92 -8.73
C PHE A 96 -13.92 -6.71 -7.77
N SER A 97 -13.62 -6.75 -6.47
CA SER A 97 -14.40 -7.51 -5.50
C SER A 97 -15.42 -6.65 -4.76
N ASP A 98 -14.98 -5.55 -4.14
CA ASP A 98 -15.87 -4.66 -3.37
C ASP A 98 -15.34 -3.21 -3.43
N ARG A 99 -16.19 -2.31 -3.91
CA ARG A 99 -15.85 -0.89 -4.04
C ARG A 99 -15.46 -0.25 -2.70
N GLY A 100 -16.21 -0.55 -1.64
CA GLY A 100 -15.97 0.06 -0.32
C GLY A 100 -14.66 -0.39 0.29
N ASP A 101 -14.35 -1.69 0.17
CA ASP A 101 -13.09 -2.27 0.67
C ASP A 101 -11.89 -1.72 -0.12
N PHE A 102 -12.03 -1.59 -1.45
CA PHE A 102 -11.01 -0.98 -2.30
C PHE A 102 -10.76 0.49 -1.94
N ILE A 103 -11.83 1.31 -1.88
CA ILE A 103 -11.69 2.74 -1.58
C ILE A 103 -11.02 2.96 -0.22
N ARG A 104 -11.44 2.24 0.82
CA ARG A 104 -10.81 2.34 2.14
C ARG A 104 -9.34 1.96 2.11
N THR A 105 -8.99 0.89 1.42
CA THR A 105 -7.61 0.42 1.33
C THR A 105 -6.73 1.41 0.57
N ILE A 106 -7.17 1.90 -0.60
CA ILE A 106 -6.37 2.84 -1.39
C ILE A 106 -6.29 4.22 -0.71
N MET A 107 -7.31 4.64 0.03
CA MET A 107 -7.26 5.86 0.85
C MET A 107 -6.23 5.74 1.97
N LEU A 108 -6.10 4.57 2.61
CA LEU A 108 -5.07 4.35 3.61
C LEU A 108 -3.67 4.44 3.00
N VAL A 109 -3.46 3.85 1.81
CA VAL A 109 -2.23 3.99 1.02
C VAL A 109 -1.94 5.46 0.71
N TYR A 110 -2.95 6.21 0.23
CA TYR A 110 -2.79 7.63 -0.12
C TYR A 110 -2.38 8.47 1.09
N LEU A 111 -3.09 8.33 2.19
CA LEU A 111 -2.81 9.09 3.40
C LEU A 111 -1.43 8.75 3.96
N GLY A 112 -1.04 7.47 3.95
CA GLY A 112 0.28 7.03 4.38
C GLY A 112 1.39 7.63 3.52
N MET A 113 1.29 7.52 2.19
CA MET A 113 2.28 8.08 1.27
C MET A 113 2.34 9.61 1.36
N SER A 114 1.18 10.29 1.35
CA SER A 114 1.14 11.77 1.43
C SER A 114 1.73 12.28 2.75
N ALA A 115 1.42 11.63 3.88
CA ALA A 115 1.98 11.99 5.17
C ALA A 115 3.51 11.77 5.20
N ALA A 116 4.00 10.66 4.63
CA ALA A 116 5.43 10.40 4.51
C ALA A 116 6.12 11.48 3.66
N MET A 117 5.55 11.83 2.50
CA MET A 117 6.11 12.86 1.62
C MET A 117 6.12 14.25 2.26
N ILE A 118 5.09 14.61 3.03
CA ILE A 118 5.09 15.86 3.82
C ILE A 118 6.24 15.83 4.84
N ILE A 119 6.47 14.70 5.52
CA ILE A 119 7.59 14.56 6.45
C ILE A 119 8.94 14.69 5.71
N TYR A 120 9.10 14.12 4.53
CA TYR A 120 10.33 14.24 3.72
C TYR A 120 10.63 15.69 3.32
N LEU A 121 9.59 16.48 3.03
CA LEU A 121 9.74 17.92 2.74
C LEU A 121 10.15 18.73 3.96
N ILE A 122 9.54 18.46 5.12
CA ILE A 122 9.80 19.22 6.36
C ILE A 122 11.12 18.79 7.00
N PHE A 123 11.43 17.49 6.92
CA PHE A 123 12.62 16.87 7.50
C PHE A 123 13.41 16.11 6.43
N PRO A 124 14.16 16.80 5.56
CA PRO A 124 14.99 16.20 4.53
C PRO A 124 16.08 15.32 5.15
N HIS A 125 16.00 14.03 4.97
CA HIS A 125 16.91 13.09 5.63
C HIS A 125 17.36 11.98 4.70
N GLY A 126 18.44 11.32 5.09
CA GLY A 126 18.98 10.15 4.44
C GLY A 126 19.51 9.13 5.46
N GLN A 127 20.07 8.05 4.97
CA GLN A 127 20.72 7.04 5.77
C GLN A 127 22.04 6.58 5.13
N SER A 128 22.98 6.10 5.94
CA SER A 128 24.31 5.64 5.50
C SER A 128 24.56 4.16 5.81
N LEU A 129 23.50 3.36 5.83
CA LEU A 129 23.55 1.95 6.24
C LEU A 129 23.98 0.99 5.14
N ARG A 130 23.94 1.42 3.87
CA ARG A 130 24.21 0.56 2.71
C ARG A 130 25.68 0.15 2.66
N PRO A 131 26.01 -1.16 2.72
CA PRO A 131 27.36 -1.64 2.53
C PRO A 131 27.76 -1.60 1.05
N ILE A 132 29.06 -1.64 0.80
CA ILE A 132 29.58 -1.91 -0.55
C ILE A 132 29.32 -3.39 -0.85
N VAL A 133 28.44 -3.67 -1.80
CA VAL A 133 28.06 -5.04 -2.17
C VAL A 133 29.07 -5.61 -3.15
N THR A 134 29.97 -6.48 -2.66
CA THR A 134 31.02 -7.13 -3.46
C THR A 134 30.64 -8.54 -3.93
N GLY A 135 29.57 -9.14 -3.36
CA GLY A 135 29.10 -10.48 -3.72
C GLY A 135 28.75 -10.60 -5.20
N ASN A 136 29.08 -11.75 -5.81
CA ASN A 136 28.78 -12.06 -7.21
C ASN A 136 27.60 -13.04 -7.38
N ASP A 137 26.99 -13.47 -6.27
CA ASP A 137 25.76 -14.26 -6.29
C ASP A 137 24.57 -13.48 -6.87
N PHE A 138 23.54 -14.20 -7.27
CA PHE A 138 22.36 -13.62 -7.90
C PHE A 138 21.71 -12.51 -7.04
N TYR A 139 21.53 -12.76 -5.74
CA TYR A 139 20.86 -11.81 -4.84
C TYR A 139 21.66 -10.53 -4.64
N SER A 140 22.97 -10.65 -4.42
CA SER A 140 23.89 -9.51 -4.31
C SER A 140 23.89 -8.65 -5.58
N ARG A 141 23.86 -9.29 -6.75
CA ARG A 141 23.76 -8.57 -8.03
C ARG A 141 22.43 -7.83 -8.17
N VAL A 142 21.31 -8.43 -7.79
CA VAL A 142 19.99 -7.77 -7.81
C VAL A 142 19.98 -6.57 -6.85
N VAL A 143 20.48 -6.71 -5.63
CA VAL A 143 20.57 -5.57 -4.70
C VAL A 143 21.41 -4.44 -5.30
N ARG A 144 22.60 -4.75 -5.82
CA ARG A 144 23.53 -3.75 -6.35
C ARG A 144 22.99 -3.02 -7.57
N PHE A 145 22.53 -3.77 -8.58
CA PHE A 145 22.20 -3.22 -9.89
C PHE A 145 20.73 -2.83 -10.08
N SER A 146 19.81 -3.42 -9.29
CA SER A 146 18.39 -3.12 -9.44
C SER A 146 17.87 -2.25 -8.29
N ILE A 147 18.37 -2.42 -7.07
CA ILE A 147 17.86 -1.65 -5.94
C ILE A 147 18.74 -0.42 -5.69
N TYR A 148 20.01 -0.62 -5.37
CA TYR A 148 20.91 0.48 -4.97
C TYR A 148 21.26 1.44 -6.11
N ALA A 149 21.24 0.96 -7.36
CA ALA A 149 21.53 1.79 -8.54
C ALA A 149 20.36 2.69 -8.95
N ASN A 150 19.11 2.28 -8.66
CA ASN A 150 17.92 2.99 -9.11
C ASN A 150 17.16 3.73 -7.99
N ASP A 151 17.56 3.55 -6.76
CA ASP A 151 16.88 4.11 -5.59
C ASP A 151 17.92 4.70 -4.64
N THR A 152 17.77 5.96 -4.29
CA THR A 152 18.70 6.67 -3.42
C THR A 152 18.58 6.21 -1.96
N ASN A 153 19.48 6.69 -1.11
CA ASN A 153 19.42 6.48 0.34
C ASN A 153 18.82 7.69 1.07
N THR A 154 17.96 8.45 0.39
CA THR A 154 17.27 9.62 0.91
C THR A 154 15.79 9.36 1.11
N ASN A 155 15.10 10.20 1.88
CA ASN A 155 13.65 10.12 2.09
C ASN A 155 13.18 8.73 2.57
N CYS A 156 13.80 8.23 3.64
CA CYS A 156 13.60 6.87 4.11
C CYS A 156 12.62 6.76 5.30
N CYS A 157 12.44 7.82 6.11
CA CYS A 157 11.66 7.80 7.35
C CYS A 157 10.43 8.72 7.28
N PRO A 158 9.21 8.20 7.42
CA PRO A 158 8.83 6.80 7.60
C PRO A 158 8.93 5.98 6.31
N SER A 159 9.11 4.66 6.42
CA SER A 159 9.21 3.77 5.25
C SER A 159 7.90 3.65 4.48
N ILE A 160 7.86 4.11 3.23
CA ILE A 160 6.71 3.92 2.32
C ILE A 160 6.46 2.44 2.03
N HIS A 161 7.50 1.61 1.98
CA HIS A 161 7.36 0.16 1.81
C HIS A 161 6.53 -0.44 2.95
N VAL A 162 6.83 -0.05 4.20
CA VAL A 162 6.12 -0.54 5.39
C VAL A 162 4.70 0.02 5.44
N LEU A 163 4.50 1.33 5.18
CA LEU A 163 3.18 1.96 5.14
C LEU A 163 2.26 1.26 4.14
N ASN A 164 2.68 1.15 2.88
CA ASN A 164 1.86 0.53 1.85
C ASN A 164 1.61 -0.96 2.12
N GLN A 165 2.61 -1.67 2.65
CA GLN A 165 2.48 -3.07 3.01
C GLN A 165 1.47 -3.27 4.14
N MET A 166 1.49 -2.42 5.16
CA MET A 166 0.52 -2.44 6.25
C MET A 166 -0.88 -2.08 5.75
N ALA A 167 -1.00 -1.06 4.91
CA ALA A 167 -2.28 -0.65 4.34
C ALA A 167 -2.97 -1.78 3.57
N ILE A 168 -2.25 -2.50 2.69
CA ILE A 168 -2.84 -3.62 1.94
C ILE A 168 -3.15 -4.82 2.84
N HIS A 169 -2.33 -5.10 3.86
CA HIS A 169 -2.62 -6.14 4.85
C HIS A 169 -3.89 -5.84 5.64
N ILE A 170 -4.02 -4.61 6.15
CA ILE A 170 -5.20 -4.14 6.87
C ILE A 170 -6.44 -4.21 5.95
N GLY A 171 -6.33 -3.71 4.72
CA GLY A 171 -7.39 -3.75 3.73
C GLY A 171 -7.87 -5.18 3.46
N LEU A 172 -6.94 -6.10 3.23
CA LEU A 172 -7.25 -7.52 3.04
C LEU A 172 -7.94 -8.11 4.28
N CYS A 173 -7.41 -7.86 5.49
CA CYS A 173 -7.97 -8.36 6.73
C CYS A 173 -9.38 -7.84 7.03
N LYS A 174 -9.68 -6.60 6.61
CA LYS A 174 -10.99 -5.95 6.81
C LYS A 174 -11.97 -6.21 5.68
N SER A 175 -11.49 -6.71 4.53
CA SER A 175 -12.34 -6.92 3.37
C SER A 175 -13.37 -8.02 3.58
N ARG A 176 -14.52 -7.84 2.95
CA ARG A 176 -15.62 -8.82 2.95
C ARG A 176 -15.20 -10.11 2.27
N LEU A 177 -14.40 -10.02 1.21
CA LEU A 177 -13.88 -11.15 0.45
C LEU A 177 -13.12 -12.17 1.34
N PHE A 178 -12.36 -11.66 2.32
CA PHE A 178 -11.52 -12.47 3.20
C PHE A 178 -12.06 -12.60 4.63
N LYS A 179 -13.32 -12.20 4.90
CA LYS A 179 -13.91 -12.19 6.25
C LYS A 179 -13.69 -13.50 7.02
N ASN A 180 -13.95 -14.63 6.38
CA ASN A 180 -13.87 -15.97 7.01
C ASN A 180 -12.65 -16.79 6.52
N ARG A 181 -11.68 -16.18 5.85
CA ARG A 181 -10.53 -16.87 5.25
C ARG A 181 -9.26 -16.64 6.07
N ARG A 182 -9.19 -17.29 7.25
CA ARG A 182 -8.07 -17.12 8.19
C ARG A 182 -6.71 -17.40 7.55
N GLY A 183 -6.58 -18.47 6.75
CA GLY A 183 -5.32 -18.83 6.07
C GLY A 183 -4.77 -17.70 5.20
N TRP A 184 -5.61 -17.01 4.43
CA TRP A 184 -5.19 -15.87 3.62
C TRP A 184 -4.75 -14.67 4.47
N LYS A 185 -5.41 -14.42 5.60
CA LYS A 185 -5.00 -13.36 6.54
C LYS A 185 -3.65 -13.66 7.18
N THR A 186 -3.44 -14.93 7.58
CA THR A 186 -2.16 -15.38 8.12
C THR A 186 -1.04 -15.29 7.06
N LEU A 187 -1.31 -15.75 5.83
CA LEU A 187 -0.34 -15.61 4.73
C LEU A 187 0.02 -14.14 4.48
N SER A 188 -0.99 -13.27 4.41
CA SER A 188 -0.76 -11.83 4.27
C SER A 188 0.07 -11.24 5.42
N LEU A 189 -0.16 -11.68 6.67
CA LEU A 189 0.64 -11.25 7.82
C LEU A 189 2.11 -11.70 7.69
N VAL A 190 2.33 -12.98 7.34
CA VAL A 190 3.68 -13.52 7.14
C VAL A 190 4.42 -12.74 6.05
N LEU A 191 3.76 -12.49 4.91
CA LEU A 191 4.34 -11.70 3.83
C LEU A 191 4.62 -10.26 4.28
N THR A 192 3.75 -9.67 5.09
CA THR A 192 3.96 -8.33 5.64
C THR A 192 5.20 -8.28 6.52
N VAL A 193 5.36 -9.24 7.42
CA VAL A 193 6.56 -9.34 8.27
C VAL A 193 7.82 -9.53 7.42
N LEU A 194 7.77 -10.40 6.41
CA LEU A 194 8.91 -10.65 5.51
C LEU A 194 9.29 -9.39 4.70
N VAL A 195 8.31 -8.64 4.18
CA VAL A 195 8.58 -7.39 3.47
C VAL A 195 9.17 -6.34 4.40
N CYS A 196 8.59 -6.12 5.59
CA CYS A 196 9.13 -5.18 6.57
C CYS A 196 10.57 -5.56 6.98
N ALA A 197 10.84 -6.84 7.26
CA ALA A 197 12.17 -7.33 7.58
C ALA A 197 13.14 -7.14 6.39
N SER A 198 12.68 -7.39 5.17
CA SER A 198 13.52 -7.26 3.98
C SER A 198 14.10 -5.87 3.81
N THR A 199 13.33 -4.83 4.11
CA THR A 199 13.80 -3.43 4.00
C THR A 199 15.00 -3.16 4.91
N VAL A 200 15.05 -3.79 6.07
CA VAL A 200 16.12 -3.65 7.07
C VAL A 200 17.32 -4.56 6.74
N PHE A 201 17.08 -5.83 6.35
CA PHE A 201 18.14 -6.77 6.03
C PHE A 201 18.90 -6.42 4.74
N ILE A 202 18.25 -5.81 3.75
CA ILE A 202 18.96 -5.26 2.58
C ILE A 202 19.46 -3.82 2.81
N LYS A 203 19.43 -3.31 4.07
CA LYS A 203 19.90 -1.97 4.42
C LYS A 203 19.28 -0.82 3.61
N LYS A 204 18.02 -1.01 3.15
CA LYS A 204 17.26 0.05 2.49
C LYS A 204 16.64 1.00 3.51
N HIS A 205 16.29 0.51 4.69
CA HIS A 205 15.68 1.27 5.78
C HIS A 205 16.35 0.97 7.12
N SER A 206 16.36 1.96 8.01
CA SER A 206 16.63 1.80 9.43
C SER A 206 15.42 1.16 10.15
N ILE A 207 15.65 0.56 11.30
CA ILE A 207 14.58 0.14 12.22
C ILE A 207 13.71 1.36 12.60
N ILE A 208 14.30 2.54 12.72
CA ILE A 208 13.57 3.79 13.01
C ILE A 208 12.53 4.07 11.92
N ASP A 209 12.89 3.87 10.64
CA ASP A 209 11.97 4.09 9.52
C ASP A 209 10.77 3.15 9.58
N VAL A 210 11.02 1.89 9.93
CA VAL A 210 9.98 0.87 10.12
C VAL A 210 9.07 1.24 11.30
N ALA A 211 9.67 1.58 12.46
CA ALA A 211 8.92 1.95 13.66
C ALA A 211 8.08 3.20 13.42
N ALA A 212 8.63 4.23 12.78
CA ALA A 212 7.92 5.45 12.42
C ALA A 212 6.74 5.17 11.49
N ALA A 213 6.91 4.27 10.51
CA ALA A 213 5.83 3.87 9.62
C ALA A 213 4.70 3.16 10.38
N LEU A 214 5.01 2.23 11.28
CA LEU A 214 4.01 1.54 12.09
C LEU A 214 3.27 2.49 13.03
N LEU A 215 3.98 3.44 13.65
CA LEU A 215 3.39 4.47 14.50
C LEU A 215 2.47 5.41 13.71
N LEU A 216 2.84 5.78 12.49
CA LEU A 216 2.03 6.63 11.62
C LEU A 216 0.81 5.88 11.08
N GLU A 217 0.93 4.60 10.75
CA GLU A 217 -0.15 3.79 10.20
C GLU A 217 -1.32 3.64 11.18
N PHE A 218 -1.04 3.58 12.48
CA PHE A 218 -2.07 3.38 13.50
C PHE A 218 -3.15 4.47 13.51
N PRO A 219 -2.85 5.77 13.65
CA PRO A 219 -3.86 6.83 13.58
C PRO A 219 -4.55 6.89 12.20
N LEU A 220 -3.84 6.63 11.11
CA LEU A 220 -4.42 6.59 9.77
C LEU A 220 -5.44 5.45 9.62
N TYR A 221 -5.13 4.28 10.18
CA TYR A 221 -6.09 3.17 10.25
C TYR A 221 -7.35 3.56 11.03
N LEU A 222 -7.21 4.20 12.20
CA LEU A 222 -8.37 4.67 12.99
C LEU A 222 -9.20 5.67 12.18
N PHE A 223 -8.56 6.59 11.50
CA PHE A 223 -9.20 7.58 10.65
C PHE A 223 -10.00 6.94 9.51
N VAL A 224 -9.41 6.00 8.77
CA VAL A 224 -10.04 5.39 7.59
C VAL A 224 -11.10 4.35 7.96
N PHE A 225 -10.83 3.52 8.98
CA PHE A 225 -11.65 2.33 9.25
C PHE A 225 -12.53 2.43 10.49
N LYS A 226 -12.28 3.38 11.40
CA LYS A 226 -13.04 3.51 12.66
C LYS A 226 -13.88 4.78 12.74
N LEU A 227 -13.51 5.83 11.99
CA LEU A 227 -14.31 7.05 11.95
C LEU A 227 -15.60 6.82 11.17
N ASP A 228 -16.71 7.26 11.74
CA ASP A 228 -18.02 7.23 11.05
C ASP A 228 -18.15 8.43 10.10
N TRP A 229 -17.73 8.22 8.86
CA TRP A 229 -17.77 9.23 7.81
C TRP A 229 -19.20 9.70 7.48
N SER A 230 -20.23 8.89 7.79
CA SER A 230 -21.61 9.25 7.52
C SER A 230 -22.06 10.48 8.30
N ARG A 231 -21.43 10.74 9.45
CA ARG A 231 -21.69 11.92 10.29
C ARG A 231 -21.04 13.19 9.77
N LEU A 232 -19.99 13.07 8.97
CA LEU A 232 -19.22 14.20 8.43
C LEU A 232 -19.74 14.68 7.07
N ILE A 233 -20.54 13.86 6.37
CA ILE A 233 -21.10 14.20 5.07
C ILE A 233 -22.35 15.05 5.29
N PRO A 234 -22.40 16.30 4.77
CA PRO A 234 -23.59 17.16 4.83
C PRO A 234 -24.83 16.45 4.27
N GLN A 235 -25.98 16.64 4.89
CA GLN A 235 -27.23 15.96 4.51
C GLN A 235 -27.63 16.16 3.03
N GLY A 236 -27.28 17.30 2.44
CA GLY A 236 -27.54 17.58 1.02
C GLY A 236 -26.73 16.73 0.02
N LEU A 237 -25.62 16.12 0.45
CA LEU A 237 -24.81 15.20 -0.36
C LEU A 237 -25.18 13.73 -0.12
N LYS A 238 -26.00 13.44 0.91
CA LYS A 238 -26.41 12.07 1.25
C LYS A 238 -27.34 11.44 0.20
N SER A 239 -28.07 12.25 -0.57
CA SER A 239 -28.97 11.75 -1.63
C SER A 239 -28.23 11.08 -2.81
N GLY A 240 -26.94 11.44 -3.05
CA GLY A 240 -26.11 10.77 -4.06
C GLY A 240 -25.24 9.64 -3.52
N VAL A 241 -25.01 9.62 -2.19
CA VAL A 241 -24.16 8.66 -1.51
C VAL A 241 -24.96 7.57 -0.77
N GLY A 242 -26.24 7.82 -0.54
CA GLY A 242 -27.15 6.96 0.23
C GLY A 242 -27.32 5.56 -0.37
N GLU A 243 -27.25 5.41 -1.68
CA GLU A 243 -27.24 4.08 -2.32
C GLU A 243 -25.93 3.31 -2.06
N CYS A 244 -24.83 4.01 -1.76
CA CYS A 244 -23.55 3.38 -1.42
C CYS A 244 -23.38 3.11 0.09
N ALA A 245 -23.97 3.96 0.96
CA ALA A 245 -23.80 3.86 2.42
C ALA A 245 -24.82 2.91 3.07
N GLY A 246 -26.00 2.74 2.51
CA GLY A 246 -27.04 1.81 3.01
C GLY A 246 -26.65 0.32 2.89
N LYS A 247 -25.56 -0.02 2.22
CA LYS A 247 -24.98 -1.37 2.13
C LYS A 247 -23.75 -1.57 3.02
N LEU A 248 -23.44 -0.63 3.91
CA LEU A 248 -22.22 -0.63 4.76
C LEU A 248 -22.51 -0.99 6.24
N ASN A 249 -23.77 -1.33 6.60
CA ASN A 249 -24.12 -1.88 7.91
C ASN A 249 -24.22 -3.41 7.86
#